data_7c9b7118a620314da605c9ed61a57e84
#
_entry.id   7c9b7118a620314da605c9ed61a57e84
#
_cell.length_a   1.000
_cell.length_b   1.000
_cell.length_c   1.000
_cell.angle_alpha   90.00
_cell.angle_beta   90.00
_cell.angle_gamma   90.00
#
_symmetry.space_group_name_H-M   'P 1'
#
loop_
_entity.id
_entity.type
_entity.pdbx_description
1 polymer ?
#
loop_
_entity_poly.entity_id
_entity_poly.type
_entity_poly.pdbx_seq_one_letter_code
_entity_poly.pdbx_strand_id
1 'polypeptide(L)'
;RQRWRIFWTARSYISLRSTLDHLPEAYAELQALCNDYFPSDPAFYEKAKDMNKTLFHLNGTDFPQSEFAYYIQRCPFSTKSYAGDFMQEVYDLFIRDIVTTAERKNLTTKHPEFDLLMKEYRDGILLFDISNKEVWNKPMDQQAKAEAEWIEQLNRKYPVTINWKLVKKVSKMTKK
;
A
#
# COMPACT_ATOMS: atom_id res chain seq x y z
N ARG A 1 15.55 -1.09 -13.91
CA ARG A 1 14.94 -1.05 -12.57
C ARG A 1 13.40 -1.10 -12.57
N GLN A 2 12.69 -0.70 -13.64
CA GLN A 2 11.22 -0.77 -13.72
C GLN A 2 10.65 -2.17 -14.05
N ARG A 3 11.42 -3.07 -14.67
CA ARG A 3 10.96 -4.43 -15.06
C ARG A 3 10.58 -5.33 -13.88
N TRP A 4 11.17 -5.15 -12.69
CA TRP A 4 10.89 -5.97 -11.50
C TRP A 4 9.54 -5.64 -10.82
N ARG A 5 9.07 -4.40 -10.90
CA ARG A 5 7.80 -3.98 -10.28
C ARG A 5 6.58 -4.62 -10.96
N ILE A 6 6.61 -4.76 -12.30
CA ILE A 6 5.49 -5.30 -13.08
C ILE A 6 5.40 -6.82 -12.92
N PHE A 7 6.54 -7.52 -12.87
CA PHE A 7 6.56 -8.99 -12.71
C PHE A 7 6.07 -9.45 -11.33
N TRP A 8 6.37 -8.70 -10.29
CA TRP A 8 5.98 -9.06 -8.92
C TRP A 8 4.46 -8.93 -8.70
N THR A 9 3.88 -7.83 -9.14
CA THR A 9 2.45 -7.56 -9.03
C THR A 9 1.59 -8.54 -9.85
N ALA A 10 2.02 -8.90 -11.06
CA ALA A 10 1.27 -9.82 -11.91
C ALA A 10 1.27 -11.27 -11.37
N ARG A 11 2.39 -11.75 -10.86
CA ARG A 11 2.50 -13.12 -10.33
C ARG A 11 1.75 -13.28 -9.00
N SER A 12 1.83 -12.30 -8.12
CA SER A 12 1.06 -12.29 -6.85
C SER A 12 -0.44 -12.17 -7.11
N TYR A 13 -0.85 -11.37 -8.08
CA TYR A 13 -2.24 -11.22 -8.49
C TYR A 13 -2.82 -12.55 -9.02
N ILE A 14 -2.11 -13.23 -9.92
CA ILE A 14 -2.56 -14.52 -10.49
C ILE A 14 -2.65 -15.58 -9.38
N SER A 15 -1.68 -15.66 -8.48
CA SER A 15 -1.68 -16.60 -7.36
C SER A 15 -2.82 -16.34 -6.38
N LEU A 16 -3.12 -15.08 -6.07
CA LEU A 16 -4.18 -14.72 -5.14
C LEU A 16 -5.57 -14.78 -5.76
N ARG A 17 -5.72 -14.47 -7.03
CA ARG A 17 -7.00 -14.65 -7.74
C ARG A 17 -7.45 -16.13 -7.73
N SER A 18 -6.51 -17.07 -7.79
CA SER A 18 -6.83 -18.51 -7.73
C SER A 18 -7.25 -18.99 -6.33
N THR A 19 -7.03 -18.18 -5.28
CA THR A 19 -7.43 -18.48 -3.89
C THR A 19 -8.71 -17.77 -3.45
N LEU A 20 -9.35 -17.00 -4.35
CA LEU A 20 -10.61 -16.33 -4.07
C LEU A 20 -11.77 -17.29 -4.26
N ASP A 21 -12.52 -17.52 -3.21
CA ASP A 21 -13.82 -18.19 -3.30
C ASP A 21 -14.86 -17.19 -3.85
N HIS A 22 -15.05 -17.23 -5.14
CA HIS A 22 -16.08 -16.41 -5.82
C HIS A 22 -17.47 -17.02 -5.62
N LEU A 23 -18.43 -16.17 -5.29
CA LEU A 23 -19.85 -16.53 -5.15
C LEU A 23 -20.62 -15.97 -6.35
N PRO A 24 -20.78 -16.75 -7.44
CA PRO A 24 -21.30 -16.27 -8.72
C PRO A 24 -22.75 -15.79 -8.63
N GLU A 25 -23.55 -16.33 -7.70
CA GLU A 25 -24.94 -15.93 -7.49
C GLU A 25 -25.07 -14.46 -7.06
N ALA A 26 -24.21 -14.01 -6.14
CA ALA A 26 -24.21 -12.64 -5.66
C ALA A 26 -23.80 -11.66 -6.78
N TYR A 27 -22.86 -12.04 -7.63
CA TYR A 27 -22.46 -11.23 -8.79
C TYR A 27 -23.59 -11.18 -9.84
N ALA A 28 -24.25 -12.31 -10.10
CA ALA A 28 -25.35 -12.38 -11.07
C ALA A 28 -26.55 -11.49 -10.68
N GLU A 29 -26.83 -11.33 -9.39
CA GLU A 29 -27.87 -10.41 -8.91
C GLU A 29 -27.52 -8.94 -9.22
N LEU A 30 -26.28 -8.52 -9.01
CA LEU A 30 -25.84 -7.19 -9.40
C LEU A 30 -25.88 -7.00 -10.91
N GLN A 31 -25.48 -8.04 -11.66
CA GLN A 31 -25.56 -8.01 -13.11
C GLN A 31 -27.00 -7.90 -13.64
N ALA A 32 -27.97 -8.47 -12.94
CA ALA A 32 -29.37 -8.34 -13.30
C ALA A 32 -29.88 -6.89 -13.20
N LEU A 33 -29.37 -6.09 -12.24
CA LEU A 33 -29.67 -4.66 -12.16
C LEU A 33 -29.18 -3.86 -13.38
N CYS A 34 -28.18 -4.35 -14.11
CA CYS A 34 -27.69 -3.71 -15.32
C CYS A 34 -28.69 -3.73 -16.49
N ASN A 35 -29.75 -4.53 -16.41
CA ASN A 35 -30.83 -4.51 -17.39
C ASN A 35 -31.68 -3.23 -17.32
N ASP A 36 -31.78 -2.66 -16.11
CA ASP A 36 -32.64 -1.49 -15.83
C ASP A 36 -31.80 -0.21 -15.63
N TYR A 37 -30.60 -0.34 -15.09
CA TYR A 37 -29.75 0.78 -14.71
C TYR A 37 -28.30 0.57 -15.20
N PHE A 38 -27.75 1.58 -15.85
CA PHE A 38 -26.32 1.50 -16.19
C PHE A 38 -25.48 1.62 -14.90
N PRO A 39 -24.38 0.82 -14.72
CA PRO A 39 -23.67 0.75 -13.45
C PRO A 39 -23.11 2.09 -12.93
N SER A 40 -22.72 3.02 -13.83
CA SER A 40 -22.28 4.37 -13.42
C SER A 40 -23.40 5.34 -13.10
N ASP A 41 -24.66 4.95 -13.27
CA ASP A 41 -25.80 5.78 -12.91
C ASP A 41 -25.97 5.80 -11.38
N PRO A 42 -26.20 6.96 -10.75
CA PRO A 42 -26.53 7.04 -9.32
C PRO A 42 -27.71 6.16 -8.90
N ALA A 43 -28.69 5.92 -9.80
CA ALA A 43 -29.84 5.05 -9.54
C ALA A 43 -29.42 3.59 -9.33
N PHE A 44 -28.37 3.11 -10.02
CA PHE A 44 -27.79 1.78 -9.79
C PHE A 44 -27.29 1.65 -8.33
N TYR A 45 -26.52 2.63 -7.88
CA TYR A 45 -25.99 2.63 -6.52
C TYR A 45 -27.11 2.62 -5.46
N GLU A 46 -28.14 3.44 -5.66
CA GLU A 46 -29.28 3.51 -4.72
C GLU A 46 -30.00 2.15 -4.57
N LYS A 47 -29.99 1.31 -5.60
CA LYS A 47 -30.57 -0.04 -5.56
C LYS A 47 -29.60 -1.08 -4.99
N ALA A 48 -28.30 -0.91 -5.22
CA ALA A 48 -27.29 -1.89 -4.84
C ALA A 48 -26.69 -1.65 -3.44
N LYS A 49 -26.79 -0.44 -2.87
CA LYS A 49 -26.17 -0.06 -1.59
C LYS A 49 -26.58 -0.91 -0.39
N ASP A 50 -27.80 -1.46 -0.42
CA ASP A 50 -28.34 -2.29 0.66
C ASP A 50 -28.21 -3.80 0.39
N MET A 51 -27.60 -4.19 -0.72
CA MET A 51 -27.35 -5.58 -1.07
C MET A 51 -26.11 -6.09 -0.32
N ASN A 52 -26.31 -7.12 0.52
CA ASN A 52 -25.28 -7.56 1.47
C ASN A 52 -24.78 -9.01 1.22
N LYS A 53 -25.12 -9.61 0.09
CA LYS A 53 -24.56 -10.93 -0.24
C LYS A 53 -23.07 -10.81 -0.53
N THR A 54 -22.29 -11.75 -0.02
CA THR A 54 -20.85 -11.80 -0.24
C THR A 54 -20.55 -12.14 -1.69
N LEU A 55 -19.68 -11.35 -2.34
CA LEU A 55 -19.18 -11.58 -3.69
C LEU A 55 -18.01 -12.56 -3.70
N PHE A 56 -17.14 -12.41 -2.74
CA PHE A 56 -15.96 -13.28 -2.54
C PHE A 56 -15.38 -13.14 -1.13
N HIS A 57 -14.56 -14.10 -0.75
CA HIS A 57 -13.79 -14.09 0.49
C HIS A 57 -12.30 -13.91 0.21
N LEU A 58 -11.61 -13.11 1.01
CA LEU A 58 -10.16 -12.96 0.97
C LEU A 58 -9.57 -12.85 2.38
N ASN A 59 -8.69 -13.78 2.73
CA ASN A 59 -7.99 -13.78 4.03
C ASN A 59 -8.96 -13.71 5.25
N GLY A 60 -10.11 -14.36 5.16
CA GLY A 60 -11.14 -14.37 6.21
C GLY A 60 -11.99 -13.08 6.29
N THR A 61 -11.90 -12.22 5.29
CA THR A 61 -12.74 -11.02 5.15
C THR A 61 -13.71 -11.22 4.01
N ASP A 62 -14.98 -10.88 4.26
CA ASP A 62 -16.07 -10.94 3.29
C ASP A 62 -16.20 -9.61 2.57
N PHE A 63 -16.39 -9.66 1.25
CA PHE A 63 -16.59 -8.49 0.42
C PHE A 63 -18.02 -8.53 -0.15
N PRO A 64 -18.95 -7.71 0.39
CA PRO A 64 -20.34 -7.73 0.00
C PRO A 64 -20.61 -6.94 -1.29
N GLN A 65 -21.78 -7.17 -1.89
CA GLN A 65 -22.27 -6.46 -3.07
C GLN A 65 -22.30 -4.94 -2.88
N SER A 66 -22.67 -4.45 -1.70
CA SER A 66 -22.72 -3.02 -1.37
C SER A 66 -21.36 -2.34 -1.46
N GLU A 67 -20.27 -3.03 -1.09
CA GLU A 67 -18.90 -2.49 -1.19
C GLU A 67 -18.47 -2.34 -2.66
N PHE A 68 -18.83 -3.30 -3.48
CA PHE A 68 -18.59 -3.22 -4.92
C PHE A 68 -19.44 -2.12 -5.57
N ALA A 69 -20.71 -1.98 -5.19
CA ALA A 69 -21.57 -0.89 -5.66
C ALA A 69 -20.97 0.49 -5.31
N TYR A 70 -20.44 0.63 -4.10
CA TYR A 70 -19.73 1.84 -3.69
C TYR A 70 -18.45 2.08 -4.51
N TYR A 71 -17.71 1.01 -4.82
CA TYR A 71 -16.53 1.09 -5.67
C TYR A 71 -16.86 1.57 -7.07
N ILE A 72 -17.93 1.05 -7.68
CA ILE A 72 -18.42 1.48 -9.01
C ILE A 72 -18.66 2.99 -9.02
N GLN A 73 -19.33 3.52 -8.03
CA GLN A 73 -19.66 4.94 -7.94
C GLN A 73 -18.40 5.83 -7.92
N ARG A 74 -17.28 5.33 -7.40
CA ARG A 74 -16.02 6.07 -7.27
C ARG A 74 -15.03 5.80 -8.38
N CYS A 75 -15.27 4.80 -9.21
CA CYS A 75 -14.35 4.36 -10.28
C CYS A 75 -14.94 4.68 -11.68
N PRO A 76 -14.84 5.93 -12.15
CA PRO A 76 -15.49 6.38 -13.39
C PRO A 76 -14.77 5.96 -14.68
N PHE A 77 -13.79 5.04 -14.64
CA PHE A 77 -12.81 4.85 -15.72
C PHE A 77 -13.06 3.61 -16.59
N SER A 78 -14.30 3.25 -16.87
CA SER A 78 -14.55 2.32 -17.95
C SER A 78 -14.93 3.06 -19.23
N THR A 79 -14.36 2.65 -20.36
CA THR A 79 -14.71 3.12 -21.70
C THR A 79 -15.77 2.25 -22.36
N LYS A 80 -16.30 1.27 -21.64
CA LYS A 80 -17.26 0.30 -22.16
C LYS A 80 -18.66 0.88 -22.23
N SER A 81 -19.30 0.72 -23.39
CA SER A 81 -20.66 1.19 -23.65
C SER A 81 -21.75 0.19 -23.22
N TYR A 82 -21.39 -1.09 -23.11
CA TYR A 82 -22.32 -2.13 -22.67
C TYR A 82 -22.20 -2.34 -21.16
N ALA A 83 -23.34 -2.37 -20.47
CA ALA A 83 -23.38 -2.45 -19.01
C ALA A 83 -22.71 -3.72 -18.45
N GLY A 84 -22.86 -4.87 -19.13
CA GLY A 84 -22.21 -6.12 -18.73
C GLY A 84 -20.68 -6.07 -18.84
N ASP A 85 -20.17 -5.53 -19.94
CA ASP A 85 -18.71 -5.38 -20.14
C ASP A 85 -18.12 -4.37 -19.13
N PHE A 86 -18.85 -3.28 -18.86
CA PHE A 86 -18.49 -2.31 -17.84
C PHE A 86 -18.39 -2.96 -16.46
N MET A 87 -19.42 -3.70 -16.06
CA MET A 87 -19.46 -4.41 -14.80
C MET A 87 -18.29 -5.38 -14.64
N GLN A 88 -17.99 -6.16 -15.68
CA GLN A 88 -16.88 -7.11 -15.65
C GLN A 88 -15.52 -6.41 -15.52
N GLU A 89 -15.29 -5.36 -16.29
CA GLU A 89 -14.04 -4.58 -16.19
C GLU A 89 -13.85 -3.96 -14.81
N VAL A 90 -14.88 -3.32 -14.26
CA VAL A 90 -14.80 -2.68 -12.94
C VAL A 90 -14.72 -3.73 -11.83
N TYR A 91 -15.33 -4.90 -11.99
CA TYR A 91 -15.18 -6.00 -11.03
C TYR A 91 -13.75 -6.54 -10.99
N ASP A 92 -13.10 -6.72 -12.14
CA ASP A 92 -11.70 -7.12 -12.22
C ASP A 92 -10.77 -6.06 -11.58
N LEU A 93 -11.08 -4.77 -11.76
CA LEU A 93 -10.37 -3.67 -11.08
C LEU A 93 -10.55 -3.71 -9.56
N PHE A 94 -11.77 -3.91 -9.09
CA PHE A 94 -12.12 -4.02 -7.67
C PHE A 94 -11.35 -5.15 -7.00
N ILE A 95 -11.39 -6.36 -7.56
CA ILE A 95 -10.62 -7.51 -7.07
C ILE A 95 -9.13 -7.18 -7.02
N ARG A 96 -8.59 -6.60 -8.10
CA ARG A 96 -7.17 -6.24 -8.18
C ARG A 96 -6.75 -5.27 -7.08
N ASP A 97 -7.57 -4.26 -6.82
CA ASP A 97 -7.25 -3.24 -5.81
C ASP A 97 -7.32 -3.82 -4.39
N ILE A 98 -8.30 -4.67 -4.11
CA ILE A 98 -8.42 -5.38 -2.82
C ILE A 98 -7.22 -6.31 -2.59
N VAL A 99 -6.91 -7.16 -3.57
CA VAL A 99 -5.79 -8.10 -3.50
C VAL A 99 -4.47 -7.35 -3.33
N THR A 100 -4.26 -6.27 -4.10
CA THR A 100 -3.05 -5.45 -4.00
C THR A 100 -2.94 -4.79 -2.62
N THR A 101 -4.06 -4.33 -2.07
CA THR A 101 -4.10 -3.70 -0.74
C THR A 101 -3.80 -4.72 0.36
N ALA A 102 -4.37 -5.93 0.26
CA ALA A 102 -4.10 -7.03 1.19
C ALA A 102 -2.62 -7.45 1.16
N GLU A 103 -2.03 -7.57 -0.05
CA GLU A 103 -0.61 -7.88 -0.20
C GLU A 103 0.31 -6.78 0.35
N ARG A 104 -0.03 -5.51 0.13
CA ARG A 104 0.72 -4.38 0.70
C ARG A 104 0.72 -4.40 2.23
N LYS A 105 -0.43 -4.71 2.85
CA LYS A 105 -0.52 -4.81 4.32
C LYS A 105 0.34 -5.95 4.89
N ASN A 106 0.46 -7.05 4.14
CA ASN A 106 1.22 -8.23 4.56
C ASN A 106 2.70 -8.19 4.13
N LEU A 107 3.12 -7.16 3.38
CA LEU A 107 4.44 -7.12 2.77
C LEU A 107 5.57 -7.12 3.82
N THR A 108 5.43 -6.34 4.88
CA THR A 108 6.44 -6.27 5.97
C THR A 108 6.53 -7.58 6.76
N THR A 109 5.41 -8.31 6.89
CA THR A 109 5.38 -9.61 7.56
C THR A 109 5.99 -10.72 6.70
N LYS A 110 5.69 -10.71 5.39
CA LYS A 110 6.21 -11.70 4.44
C LYS A 110 7.67 -11.47 4.06
N HIS A 111 8.15 -10.23 4.16
CA HIS A 111 9.46 -9.77 3.72
C HIS A 111 10.12 -8.89 4.79
N PRO A 112 10.80 -9.50 5.80
CA PRO A 112 11.48 -8.75 6.86
C PRO A 112 12.51 -7.75 6.35
N GLU A 113 13.18 -8.06 5.22
CA GLU A 113 14.11 -7.15 4.55
C GLU A 113 13.42 -5.87 4.06
N PHE A 114 12.15 -5.96 3.68
CA PHE A 114 11.36 -4.79 3.29
C PHE A 114 11.00 -3.93 4.50
N ASP A 115 10.69 -4.54 5.65
CA ASP A 115 10.45 -3.80 6.89
C ASP A 115 11.68 -3.01 7.34
N LEU A 116 12.88 -3.60 7.25
CA LEU A 116 14.13 -2.92 7.51
C LEU A 116 14.35 -1.72 6.57
N LEU A 117 14.14 -1.93 5.28
CA LEU A 117 14.23 -0.86 4.28
C LEU A 117 13.25 0.27 4.54
N MET A 118 12.01 -0.04 4.91
CA MET A 118 11.00 0.96 5.25
C MET A 118 11.36 1.75 6.52
N LYS A 119 11.98 1.10 7.52
CA LYS A 119 12.51 1.79 8.70
C LYS A 119 13.64 2.74 8.33
N GLU A 120 14.63 2.29 7.58
CA GLU A 120 15.74 3.14 7.11
C GLU A 120 15.22 4.36 6.35
N TYR A 121 14.23 4.15 5.47
CA TYR A 121 13.63 5.24 4.69
C TYR A 121 12.93 6.27 5.59
N ARG A 122 12.12 5.77 6.54
CA ARG A 122 11.43 6.62 7.51
C ARG A 122 12.41 7.38 8.40
N ASP A 123 13.41 6.68 8.93
CA ASP A 123 14.40 7.26 9.82
C ASP A 123 15.26 8.31 9.07
N GLY A 124 15.58 8.06 7.79
CA GLY A 124 16.23 9.02 6.92
C GLY A 124 15.41 10.29 6.68
N ILE A 125 14.10 10.15 6.42
CA ILE A 125 13.20 11.30 6.24
C ILE A 125 13.09 12.11 7.55
N LEU A 126 12.93 11.44 8.69
CA LEU A 126 12.86 12.10 10.00
C LEU A 126 14.17 12.81 10.34
N LEU A 127 15.31 12.16 10.07
CA LEU A 127 16.63 12.77 10.26
C LEU A 127 16.81 14.01 9.38
N PHE A 128 16.40 13.93 8.11
CA PHE A 128 16.46 15.07 7.20
C PHE A 128 15.60 16.24 7.69
N ASP A 129 14.36 15.96 8.12
CA ASP A 129 13.44 17.00 8.60
C ASP A 129 13.97 17.68 9.88
N ILE A 130 14.43 16.90 10.85
CA ILE A 130 15.00 17.46 12.08
C ILE A 130 16.31 18.21 11.82
N SER A 131 17.17 17.71 10.91
CA SER A 131 18.43 18.40 10.55
C SER A 131 18.16 19.73 9.86
N ASN A 132 17.15 19.79 9.00
CA ASN A 132 16.69 21.05 8.41
C ASN A 132 16.29 22.04 9.49
N LYS A 133 15.49 21.60 10.46
CA LYS A 133 14.96 22.45 11.54
C LYS A 133 16.06 22.93 12.48
N GLU A 134 16.95 22.06 12.90
CA GLU A 134 17.94 22.35 13.93
C GLU A 134 19.21 23.02 13.37
N VAL A 135 19.58 22.71 12.13
CA VAL A 135 20.87 23.11 11.53
C VAL A 135 20.70 23.89 10.21
N TRP A 136 20.12 23.26 9.17
CA TRP A 136 20.26 23.75 7.81
C TRP A 136 19.40 24.97 7.47
N ASN A 137 18.32 25.22 8.20
CA ASN A 137 17.51 26.44 8.06
C ASN A 137 18.19 27.67 8.72
N LYS A 138 19.33 27.49 9.40
CA LYS A 138 20.11 28.61 9.97
C LYS A 138 21.05 29.20 8.91
N PRO A 139 21.50 30.45 9.10
CA PRO A 139 22.51 31.05 8.24
C PRO A 139 23.76 30.18 8.13
N MET A 140 24.40 30.14 6.95
CA MET A 140 25.50 29.21 6.63
C MET A 140 26.69 29.31 7.60
N ASP A 141 26.97 30.51 8.08
CA ASP A 141 28.01 30.80 9.08
C ASP A 141 27.70 30.25 10.47
N GLN A 142 26.43 29.95 10.76
CA GLN A 142 25.97 29.43 12.05
C GLN A 142 25.72 27.92 12.04
N GLN A 143 25.65 27.29 10.88
CA GLN A 143 25.28 25.89 10.76
C GLN A 143 26.23 24.95 11.49
N ALA A 144 27.55 25.13 11.32
CA ALA A 144 28.56 24.29 11.98
C ALA A 144 28.50 24.38 13.52
N LYS A 145 28.24 25.56 14.05
CA LYS A 145 28.07 25.77 15.50
C LYS A 145 26.78 25.11 15.99
N ALA A 146 25.70 25.28 15.26
CA ALA A 146 24.40 24.70 15.60
C ALA A 146 24.44 23.17 15.58
N GLU A 147 25.12 22.58 14.60
CA GLU A 147 25.32 21.12 14.52
C GLU A 147 26.10 20.61 15.73
N ALA A 148 27.21 21.25 16.08
CA ALA A 148 28.01 20.86 17.24
C ALA A 148 27.21 20.92 18.55
N GLU A 149 26.48 22.01 18.79
CA GLU A 149 25.63 22.18 19.95
C GLU A 149 24.51 21.13 20.00
N TRP A 150 23.88 20.84 18.87
CA TRP A 150 22.84 19.82 18.77
C TRP A 150 23.38 18.42 19.04
N ILE A 151 24.51 18.04 18.46
CA ILE A 151 25.17 16.77 18.74
C ILE A 151 25.54 16.64 20.21
N GLU A 152 26.02 17.71 20.85
CA GLU A 152 26.34 17.68 22.27
C GLU A 152 25.08 17.45 23.12
N GLN A 153 23.96 18.11 22.80
CA GLN A 153 22.67 17.90 23.48
C GLN A 153 22.18 16.45 23.31
N LEU A 154 22.31 15.89 22.11
CA LEU A 154 21.94 14.50 21.83
C LEU A 154 22.80 13.53 22.64
N ASN A 155 24.12 13.74 22.71
CA ASN A 155 25.03 12.89 23.48
C ASN A 155 24.76 12.93 24.97
N ARG A 156 24.33 14.09 25.53
CA ARG A 156 23.91 14.22 26.93
C ARG A 156 22.62 13.48 27.19
N LYS A 157 21.64 13.56 26.27
CA LYS A 157 20.32 12.95 26.40
C LYS A 157 20.34 11.45 26.14
N TYR A 158 21.14 11.02 25.17
CA TYR A 158 21.26 9.64 24.69
C TYR A 158 22.71 9.18 24.68
N PRO A 159 23.28 8.79 25.84
CA PRO A 159 24.69 8.37 25.89
C PRO A 159 24.92 7.11 25.06
N VAL A 160 25.92 7.17 24.18
CA VAL A 160 26.26 6.06 23.27
C VAL A 160 27.54 5.37 23.77
N THR A 161 27.47 4.04 23.90
CA THR A 161 28.65 3.22 24.19
C THR A 161 29.07 2.46 22.93
N ILE A 162 30.30 2.68 22.46
CA ILE A 162 30.83 2.04 21.26
C ILE A 162 31.72 0.85 21.63
N ASN A 163 31.40 -0.34 21.10
CA ASN A 163 32.28 -1.51 21.22
C ASN A 163 33.39 -1.45 20.19
N TRP A 164 34.47 -0.72 20.50
CA TRP A 164 35.62 -0.53 19.62
C TRP A 164 36.32 -1.83 19.20
N LYS A 165 36.26 -2.88 20.03
CA LYS A 165 36.81 -4.19 19.70
C LYS A 165 36.07 -4.82 18.51
N LEU A 166 34.74 -4.72 18.52
CA LEU A 166 33.88 -5.23 17.45
C LEU A 166 34.05 -4.40 16.17
N VAL A 167 34.07 -3.07 16.27
CA VAL A 167 34.30 -2.16 15.13
C VAL A 167 35.61 -2.47 14.42
N LYS A 168 36.72 -2.65 15.15
CA LYS A 168 38.01 -3.04 14.59
C LYS A 168 37.99 -4.41 13.92
N LYS A 169 37.20 -5.37 14.45
CA LYS A 169 37.06 -6.68 13.84
C LYS A 169 36.33 -6.62 12.49
N VAL A 170 35.19 -5.89 12.43
CA VAL A 170 34.42 -5.66 11.20
C VAL A 170 35.25 -4.96 10.14
N SER A 171 35.96 -3.89 10.50
CA SER A 171 36.85 -3.15 9.57
C SER A 171 37.96 -4.00 8.96
N LYS A 172 38.41 -5.06 9.64
CA LYS A 172 39.38 -6.03 9.08
C LYS A 172 38.74 -7.04 8.13
N MET A 173 37.44 -7.32 8.30
CA MET A 173 36.69 -8.27 7.43
C MET A 173 36.35 -7.64 6.09
N THR A 174 36.10 -6.33 6.05
CA THR A 174 35.74 -5.57 4.81
C THR A 174 36.95 -5.22 3.94
N LYS A 175 38.18 -5.45 4.40
CA LYS A 175 39.41 -5.19 3.63
C LYS A 175 39.98 -6.45 2.90
N LYS A 176 39.25 -7.54 2.89
CA LYS A 176 39.50 -8.73 2.09
C LYS A 176 38.50 -8.79 0.91
#